data_433ede1b91044c671594b7f60bb9d57c
#
_entry.id   433ede1b91044c671594b7f60bb9d57c
#
_cell.length_a   1.000
_cell.length_b   1.000
_cell.length_c   1.000
_cell.angle_alpha   90.00
_cell.angle_beta   90.00
_cell.angle_gamma   90.00
#
_symmetry.space_group_name_H-M   'P 1'
#
loop_
_entity.id
_entity.type
_entity.pdbx_description
1 polymer ?
#
loop_
_entity_poly.entity_id
_entity_poly.type
_entity_poly.pdbx_seq_one_letter_code
_entity_poly.pdbx_strand_id
1 'polypeptide(L)'
;MAIVTFHDVNKMFGTECVFDGLSLPFLEKEAVGMVGPNGAGKSTILKLILGEIRPDVGQVVISKGLRIAYLPQEASFDGAKTLLEEMHAGVDHLFRLQARIHTVSEEMESLSGSALTARMTLYDQLNHEFELAGGYEYETRIEMTLKGLGFEEALFHNKTSALSGGQLSRLGLAKVLMLETDLLLLDEPTNHLDLQATEWLERFLSNYAGACLLYTSPSPRD
;
A
#
# COMPACT_ATOMS: atom_id res chain seq x y z
N MET A 1 -19.95 3.90 0.49
CA MET A 1 -20.13 4.31 1.91
C MET A 1 -18.98 5.20 2.31
N ALA A 2 -19.11 6.14 3.28
CA ALA A 2 -17.96 6.92 3.73
C ALA A 2 -17.04 6.03 4.59
N ILE A 3 -15.76 5.99 4.26
CA ILE A 3 -14.73 5.22 4.97
C ILE A 3 -13.93 6.09 5.96
N VAL A 4 -13.78 7.38 5.64
CA VAL A 4 -13.23 8.41 6.53
C VAL A 4 -14.11 9.63 6.43
N THR A 5 -14.42 10.29 7.56
CA THR A 5 -15.19 11.53 7.57
C THR A 5 -14.58 12.51 8.56
N PHE A 6 -14.34 13.72 8.10
CA PHE A 6 -13.98 14.87 8.92
C PHE A 6 -15.27 15.62 9.29
N HIS A 7 -15.47 15.91 10.56
CA HIS A 7 -16.61 16.66 11.09
C HIS A 7 -16.12 17.90 11.83
N ASP A 8 -16.34 19.06 11.24
CA ASP A 8 -16.02 20.39 11.79
C ASP A 8 -14.60 20.46 12.39
N VAL A 9 -13.62 19.91 11.66
CA VAL A 9 -12.25 19.78 12.13
C VAL A 9 -11.54 21.11 12.05
N ASN A 10 -11.05 21.57 13.23
CA ASN A 10 -10.13 22.69 13.34
C ASN A 10 -8.74 22.15 13.71
N LYS A 11 -7.71 22.71 13.09
CA LYS A 11 -6.31 22.38 13.39
C LYS A 11 -5.43 23.61 13.31
N MET A 12 -4.70 23.85 14.40
CA MET A 12 -3.72 24.93 14.52
C MET A 12 -2.32 24.37 14.82
N PHE A 13 -1.30 25.04 14.33
CA PHE A 13 0.10 24.85 14.73
C PHE A 13 0.65 26.19 15.24
N GLY A 14 0.72 26.31 16.56
CA GLY A 14 1.02 27.58 17.21
C GLY A 14 -0.05 28.62 16.89
N THR A 15 0.29 29.68 16.17
CA THR A 15 -0.64 30.75 15.75
C THR A 15 -1.20 30.53 14.34
N GLU A 16 -0.71 29.54 13.61
CA GLU A 16 -1.15 29.25 12.23
C GLU A 16 -2.37 28.34 12.22
N CYS A 17 -3.47 28.81 11.61
CA CYS A 17 -4.68 28.02 11.40
C CYS A 17 -4.55 27.26 10.08
N VAL A 18 -4.52 25.92 10.14
CA VAL A 18 -4.44 25.05 8.95
C VAL A 18 -5.84 24.66 8.48
N PHE A 19 -6.75 24.34 9.42
CA PHE A 19 -8.14 24.04 9.12
C PHE A 19 -9.06 24.76 10.08
N ASP A 20 -10.15 25.30 9.52
CA ASP A 20 -11.22 25.95 10.26
C ASP A 20 -12.58 25.39 9.77
N GLY A 21 -13.15 24.45 10.54
CA GLY A 21 -14.43 23.81 10.23
C GLY A 21 -14.38 22.84 9.04
N LEU A 22 -13.27 22.15 8.82
CA LEU A 22 -13.14 21.20 7.72
C LEU A 22 -14.11 20.03 7.89
N SER A 23 -15.04 19.89 6.93
CA SER A 23 -15.99 18.77 6.87
C SER A 23 -15.89 18.12 5.49
N LEU A 24 -15.38 16.88 5.44
CA LEU A 24 -15.06 16.19 4.21
C LEU A 24 -15.21 14.67 4.37
N PRO A 25 -16.07 14.00 3.57
CA PRO A 25 -16.12 12.55 3.50
C PRO A 25 -15.16 12.00 2.42
N PHE A 26 -14.52 10.87 2.69
CA PHE A 26 -13.88 10.02 1.70
C PHE A 26 -14.72 8.76 1.52
N LEU A 27 -15.05 8.43 0.28
CA LEU A 27 -15.92 7.31 -0.05
C LEU A 27 -15.11 6.06 -0.45
N GLU A 28 -15.74 4.89 -0.32
CA GLU A 28 -15.18 3.64 -0.84
C GLU A 28 -14.95 3.75 -2.35
N LYS A 29 -13.84 3.20 -2.83
CA LYS A 29 -13.49 3.12 -4.27
C LYS A 29 -13.39 4.48 -4.96
N GLU A 30 -13.17 5.53 -4.21
CA GLU A 30 -13.00 6.88 -4.73
C GLU A 30 -11.51 7.22 -4.82
N ALA A 31 -11.08 7.76 -5.97
CA ALA A 31 -9.75 8.34 -6.11
C ALA A 31 -9.86 9.86 -5.94
N VAL A 32 -9.26 10.39 -4.89
CA VAL A 32 -9.27 11.82 -4.53
C VAL A 32 -7.87 12.38 -4.70
N GLY A 33 -7.72 13.39 -5.55
CA GLY A 33 -6.50 14.18 -5.68
C GLY A 33 -6.58 15.46 -4.87
N MET A 34 -5.63 15.66 -3.94
CA MET A 34 -5.46 16.93 -3.25
C MET A 34 -4.38 17.75 -3.93
N VAL A 35 -4.74 18.94 -4.40
CA VAL A 35 -3.82 19.90 -5.04
C VAL A 35 -3.77 21.18 -4.24
N GLY A 36 -2.60 21.74 -4.04
CA GLY A 36 -2.44 23.01 -3.35
C GLY A 36 -0.97 23.33 -3.05
N PRO A 37 -0.65 24.57 -2.67
CA PRO A 37 0.71 24.99 -2.37
C PRO A 37 1.26 24.25 -1.12
N ASN A 38 2.57 24.31 -0.95
CA ASN A 38 3.19 23.81 0.28
C ASN A 38 2.65 24.61 1.49
N GLY A 39 2.40 23.90 2.60
CA GLY A 39 1.77 24.50 3.77
C GLY A 39 0.24 24.51 3.77
N ALA A 40 -0.44 24.16 2.66
CA ALA A 40 -1.91 24.13 2.59
C ALA A 40 -2.60 23.05 3.46
N GLY A 41 -1.85 22.33 4.28
CA GLY A 41 -2.41 21.32 5.22
C GLY A 41 -2.58 19.92 4.62
N LYS A 42 -2.05 19.64 3.41
CA LYS A 42 -2.20 18.33 2.74
C LYS A 42 -1.64 17.18 3.59
N SER A 43 -0.40 17.28 4.04
CA SER A 43 0.21 16.27 4.94
C SER A 43 -0.47 16.23 6.32
N THR A 44 -1.13 17.32 6.73
CA THR A 44 -1.91 17.36 7.97
C THR A 44 -3.16 16.50 7.87
N ILE A 45 -3.83 16.46 6.71
CA ILE A 45 -4.96 15.54 6.45
C ILE A 45 -4.50 14.09 6.57
N LEU A 46 -3.36 13.73 5.94
CA LEU A 46 -2.82 12.37 6.02
C LEU A 46 -2.52 11.98 7.47
N LYS A 47 -1.86 12.85 8.23
CA LYS A 47 -1.54 12.61 9.66
C LYS A 47 -2.78 12.49 10.55
N LEU A 48 -3.83 13.25 10.25
CA LEU A 48 -5.12 13.12 10.94
C LEU A 48 -5.79 11.78 10.65
N ILE A 49 -5.77 11.30 9.39
CA ILE A 49 -6.29 9.98 8.99
C ILE A 49 -5.48 8.86 9.65
N LEU A 50 -4.14 8.99 9.68
CA LEU A 50 -3.25 8.00 10.33
C LEU A 50 -3.33 8.01 11.86
N GLY A 51 -4.00 9.03 12.45
CA GLY A 51 -4.07 9.20 13.90
C GLY A 51 -2.76 9.65 14.55
N GLU A 52 -1.77 10.08 13.77
CA GLU A 52 -0.49 10.62 14.25
C GLU A 52 -0.66 11.94 14.97
N ILE A 53 -1.65 12.73 14.56
CA ILE A 53 -2.07 13.96 15.22
C ILE A 53 -3.59 13.93 15.45
N ARG A 54 -4.04 14.74 16.42
CA ARG A 54 -5.47 14.92 16.71
C ARG A 54 -5.95 16.30 16.28
N PRO A 55 -7.19 16.44 15.86
CA PRO A 55 -7.81 17.75 15.68
C PRO A 55 -7.91 18.50 17.02
N ASP A 56 -7.89 19.83 16.98
CA ASP A 56 -8.06 20.66 18.17
C ASP A 56 -9.55 20.83 18.51
N VAL A 57 -10.41 20.86 17.47
CA VAL A 57 -11.88 20.83 17.57
C VAL A 57 -12.41 19.90 16.49
N GLY A 58 -13.59 19.33 16.70
CA GLY A 58 -14.21 18.39 15.78
C GLY A 58 -13.65 16.96 15.93
N GLN A 59 -13.89 16.13 14.94
CA GLN A 59 -13.45 14.74 14.96
C GLN A 59 -13.20 14.17 13.56
N VAL A 60 -12.30 13.19 13.48
CA VAL A 60 -12.09 12.35 12.30
C VAL A 60 -12.62 10.96 12.63
N VAL A 61 -13.64 10.53 11.89
CA VAL A 61 -14.26 9.21 12.05
C VAL A 61 -13.75 8.29 10.95
N ILE A 62 -13.19 7.16 11.36
CA ILE A 62 -12.65 6.12 10.46
C ILE A 62 -13.47 4.86 10.62
N SER A 63 -13.86 4.22 9.52
CA SER A 63 -14.60 2.95 9.53
C SER A 63 -13.82 1.88 10.27
N LYS A 64 -14.51 1.13 11.14
CA LYS A 64 -13.88 0.08 11.94
C LYS A 64 -13.30 -1.02 11.04
N GLY A 65 -12.04 -1.36 11.28
CA GLY A 65 -11.34 -2.40 10.52
C GLY A 65 -10.82 -1.95 9.16
N LEU A 66 -10.86 -0.65 8.84
CA LEU A 66 -10.31 -0.11 7.60
C LEU A 66 -8.80 -0.37 7.53
N ARG A 67 -8.37 -1.07 6.48
CA ARG A 67 -6.94 -1.31 6.21
C ARG A 67 -6.40 -0.13 5.42
N ILE A 68 -5.47 0.60 6.04
CA ILE A 68 -4.85 1.80 5.45
C ILE A 68 -3.40 1.49 5.13
N ALA A 69 -2.96 1.78 3.89
CA ALA A 69 -1.55 1.85 3.54
C ALA A 69 -1.15 3.30 3.28
N TYR A 70 0.04 3.65 3.71
CA TYR A 70 0.61 4.98 3.56
C TYR A 70 1.99 4.91 2.93
N LEU A 71 2.20 5.69 1.88
CA LEU A 71 3.52 5.96 1.32
C LEU A 71 4.05 7.25 1.90
N PRO A 72 5.05 7.22 2.80
CA PRO A 72 5.71 8.42 3.29
C PRO A 72 6.62 9.01 2.20
N GLN A 73 6.90 10.30 2.29
CA GLN A 73 7.79 11.00 1.37
C GLN A 73 9.21 10.38 1.33
N GLU A 74 9.69 9.86 2.46
CA GLU A 74 10.96 9.14 2.56
C GLU A 74 10.70 7.71 3.05
N ALA A 75 10.97 6.73 2.20
CA ALA A 75 10.93 5.33 2.56
C ALA A 75 12.30 4.88 3.08
N SER A 76 12.34 4.21 4.23
CA SER A 76 13.54 3.59 4.78
C SER A 76 13.53 2.09 4.57
N PHE A 77 14.67 1.51 4.17
CA PHE A 77 14.84 0.09 3.90
C PHE A 77 16.02 -0.48 4.68
N ASP A 78 15.95 -1.77 4.98
CA ASP A 78 17.11 -2.53 5.43
C ASP A 78 18.06 -2.72 4.25
N GLY A 79 19.18 -2.01 4.25
CA GLY A 79 20.17 -2.05 3.17
C GLY A 79 20.79 -3.43 2.89
N ALA A 80 20.54 -4.42 3.74
CA ALA A 80 21.03 -5.79 3.58
C ALA A 80 20.20 -6.62 2.59
N LYS A 81 18.91 -6.34 2.46
CA LYS A 81 17.99 -7.06 1.57
C LYS A 81 18.10 -6.60 0.14
N THR A 82 17.82 -7.52 -0.78
CA THR A 82 17.65 -7.19 -2.21
C THR A 82 16.29 -6.52 -2.44
N LEU A 83 16.15 -5.88 -3.60
CA LEU A 83 14.90 -5.26 -4.04
C LEU A 83 13.76 -6.29 -4.02
N LEU A 84 13.99 -7.49 -4.56
CA LEU A 84 12.98 -8.54 -4.62
C LEU A 84 12.62 -9.08 -3.23
N GLU A 85 13.60 -9.27 -2.33
CA GLU A 85 13.34 -9.66 -0.92
C GLU A 85 12.50 -8.62 -0.17
N GLU A 86 12.70 -7.33 -0.47
CA GLU A 86 11.86 -6.27 0.10
C GLU A 86 10.43 -6.33 -0.41
N MET A 87 10.21 -6.66 -1.69
CA MET A 87 8.88 -6.86 -2.25
C MET A 87 8.20 -8.08 -1.65
N HIS A 88 8.91 -9.19 -1.51
CA HIS A 88 8.40 -10.41 -0.87
C HIS A 88 7.98 -10.18 0.58
N ALA A 89 8.68 -9.34 1.32
CA ALA A 89 8.29 -8.99 2.70
C ALA A 89 6.89 -8.36 2.79
N GLY A 90 6.42 -7.70 1.74
CA GLY A 90 5.05 -7.16 1.66
C GLY A 90 3.96 -8.22 1.53
N VAL A 91 4.31 -9.43 1.05
CA VAL A 91 3.41 -10.57 0.83
C VAL A 91 3.80 -11.79 1.67
N ASP A 92 4.49 -11.60 2.78
CA ASP A 92 4.99 -12.65 3.67
C ASP A 92 3.91 -13.64 4.14
N HIS A 93 2.65 -13.18 4.26
CA HIS A 93 1.52 -14.05 4.58
C HIS A 93 1.28 -15.13 3.51
N LEU A 94 1.51 -14.84 2.22
CA LEU A 94 1.39 -15.82 1.13
C LEU A 94 2.49 -16.89 1.22
N PHE A 95 3.72 -16.48 1.53
CA PHE A 95 4.82 -17.44 1.74
C PHE A 95 4.55 -18.37 2.92
N ARG A 96 4.03 -17.85 4.02
CA ARG A 96 3.62 -18.67 5.17
C ARG A 96 2.50 -19.64 4.81
N LEU A 97 1.54 -19.18 4.01
CA LEU A 97 0.44 -20.03 3.56
C LEU A 97 0.93 -21.14 2.64
N GLN A 98 1.80 -20.82 1.69
CA GLN A 98 2.44 -21.77 0.77
C GLN A 98 3.27 -22.82 1.51
N ALA A 99 4.09 -22.40 2.49
CA ALA A 99 4.86 -23.30 3.32
C ALA A 99 3.95 -24.27 4.11
N ARG A 100 2.81 -23.76 4.62
CA ARG A 100 1.83 -24.60 5.32
C ARG A 100 1.13 -25.60 4.41
N ILE A 101 0.79 -25.20 3.17
CA ILE A 101 0.25 -26.11 2.14
C ILE A 101 1.25 -27.23 1.87
N HIS A 102 2.52 -26.90 1.71
CA HIS A 102 3.60 -27.87 1.47
C HIS A 102 3.71 -28.86 2.63
N THR A 103 3.75 -28.37 3.89
CA THR A 103 3.82 -29.24 5.07
C THR A 103 2.63 -30.20 5.15
N VAL A 104 1.41 -29.70 4.90
CA VAL A 104 0.20 -30.57 4.91
C VAL A 104 0.26 -31.60 3.78
N SER A 105 0.78 -31.24 2.60
CA SER A 105 0.97 -32.18 1.50
C SER A 105 1.94 -33.31 1.86
N GLU A 106 3.07 -33.01 2.49
CA GLU A 106 4.04 -34.01 2.95
C GLU A 106 3.45 -34.93 4.04
N GLU A 107 2.68 -34.37 4.98
CA GLU A 107 2.00 -35.17 6.01
C GLU A 107 1.02 -36.19 5.39
N MET A 108 0.33 -35.84 4.29
CA MET A 108 -0.63 -36.71 3.63
C MET A 108 0.00 -37.98 3.04
N GLU A 109 1.29 -37.95 2.65
CA GLU A 109 1.98 -39.11 2.08
C GLU A 109 2.06 -40.30 3.07
N SER A 110 2.07 -40.03 4.37
CA SER A 110 2.21 -41.06 5.43
C SER A 110 0.87 -41.47 6.07
N LEU A 111 -0.24 -40.83 5.70
CA LEU A 111 -1.54 -41.01 6.34
C LEU A 111 -2.48 -41.89 5.54
N SER A 112 -3.47 -42.53 6.22
CA SER A 112 -4.52 -43.31 5.60
C SER A 112 -5.85 -43.19 6.36
N GLY A 113 -6.95 -43.56 5.71
CA GLY A 113 -8.29 -43.58 6.32
C GLY A 113 -8.77 -42.20 6.74
N SER A 114 -9.43 -42.09 7.88
CA SER A 114 -10.02 -40.84 8.36
C SER A 114 -9.01 -39.71 8.59
N ALA A 115 -7.78 -40.07 8.99
CA ALA A 115 -6.71 -39.08 9.17
C ALA A 115 -6.31 -38.44 7.84
N LEU A 116 -6.18 -39.22 6.77
CA LEU A 116 -5.93 -38.69 5.42
C LEU A 116 -7.09 -37.78 4.95
N THR A 117 -8.35 -38.20 5.13
CA THR A 117 -9.52 -37.38 4.75
C THR A 117 -9.52 -36.03 5.44
N ALA A 118 -9.20 -35.98 6.75
CA ALA A 118 -9.13 -34.73 7.50
C ALA A 118 -8.01 -33.80 6.96
N ARG A 119 -6.85 -34.36 6.60
CA ARG A 119 -5.74 -33.59 6.00
C ARG A 119 -6.05 -33.10 4.58
N MET A 120 -6.72 -33.89 3.77
CA MET A 120 -7.20 -33.45 2.45
C MET A 120 -8.14 -32.24 2.56
N THR A 121 -9.08 -32.27 3.52
CA THR A 121 -9.97 -31.13 3.76
C THR A 121 -9.18 -29.87 4.15
N LEU A 122 -8.17 -29.99 5.01
CA LEU A 122 -7.31 -28.87 5.39
C LEU A 122 -6.48 -28.36 4.19
N TYR A 123 -5.94 -29.25 3.39
CA TYR A 123 -5.20 -28.92 2.17
C TYR A 123 -6.06 -28.11 1.21
N ASP A 124 -7.29 -28.55 0.94
CA ASP A 124 -8.25 -27.85 0.08
C ASP A 124 -8.59 -26.45 0.62
N GLN A 125 -8.81 -26.33 1.94
CA GLN A 125 -9.07 -25.03 2.59
C GLN A 125 -7.89 -24.08 2.43
N LEU A 126 -6.66 -24.54 2.67
CA LEU A 126 -5.46 -23.73 2.56
C LEU A 126 -5.19 -23.29 1.11
N ASN A 127 -5.41 -24.19 0.13
CA ASN A 127 -5.29 -23.83 -1.27
C ASN A 127 -6.34 -22.79 -1.70
N HIS A 128 -7.58 -22.93 -1.23
CA HIS A 128 -8.62 -21.95 -1.50
C HIS A 128 -8.29 -20.58 -0.87
N GLU A 129 -7.78 -20.56 0.37
CA GLU A 129 -7.30 -19.34 1.02
C GLU A 129 -6.15 -18.69 0.22
N PHE A 130 -5.18 -19.50 -0.23
CA PHE A 130 -4.05 -19.05 -1.06
C PHE A 130 -4.50 -18.48 -2.40
N GLU A 131 -5.44 -19.13 -3.07
CA GLU A 131 -6.04 -18.66 -4.33
C GLU A 131 -6.78 -17.32 -4.13
N LEU A 132 -7.65 -17.22 -3.11
CA LEU A 132 -8.39 -15.99 -2.80
C LEU A 132 -7.47 -14.82 -2.44
N ALA A 133 -6.33 -15.11 -1.84
CA ALA A 133 -5.29 -14.12 -1.53
C ALA A 133 -4.38 -13.78 -2.74
N GLY A 134 -4.68 -14.29 -3.94
CA GLY A 134 -3.89 -14.05 -5.16
C GLY A 134 -2.52 -14.74 -5.14
N GLY A 135 -2.39 -15.85 -4.40
CA GLY A 135 -1.14 -16.56 -4.17
C GLY A 135 -0.48 -17.12 -5.43
N TYR A 136 -1.25 -17.43 -6.47
CA TYR A 136 -0.69 -17.89 -7.75
C TYR A 136 -0.17 -16.76 -8.64
N GLU A 137 -0.58 -15.52 -8.37
CA GLU A 137 -0.29 -14.37 -9.23
C GLU A 137 0.71 -13.38 -8.60
N TYR A 138 1.05 -13.56 -7.31
CA TYR A 138 1.81 -12.54 -6.58
C TYR A 138 3.20 -12.26 -7.18
N GLU A 139 3.90 -13.30 -7.67
CA GLU A 139 5.21 -13.14 -8.33
C GLU A 139 5.08 -12.28 -9.60
N THR A 140 4.10 -12.62 -10.44
CA THR A 140 3.80 -11.85 -11.65
C THR A 140 3.41 -10.41 -11.31
N ARG A 141 2.62 -10.20 -10.26
CA ARG A 141 2.22 -8.86 -9.80
C ARG A 141 3.42 -8.05 -9.30
N ILE A 142 4.34 -8.67 -8.55
CA ILE A 142 5.60 -8.04 -8.11
C ILE A 142 6.39 -7.59 -9.33
N GLU A 143 6.62 -8.50 -10.27
CA GLU A 143 7.40 -8.22 -11.48
C GLU A 143 6.76 -7.10 -12.33
N MET A 144 5.46 -7.17 -12.58
CA MET A 144 4.72 -6.14 -13.31
C MET A 144 4.76 -4.78 -12.61
N THR A 145 4.66 -4.75 -11.28
CA THR A 145 4.71 -3.52 -10.50
C THR A 145 6.11 -2.89 -10.57
N LEU A 146 7.16 -3.68 -10.41
CA LEU A 146 8.54 -3.20 -10.50
C LEU A 146 8.85 -2.68 -11.91
N LYS A 147 8.53 -3.43 -12.96
CA LYS A 147 8.72 -3.00 -14.35
C LYS A 147 7.90 -1.75 -14.68
N GLY A 148 6.66 -1.70 -14.21
CA GLY A 148 5.78 -0.54 -14.38
C GLY A 148 6.33 0.72 -13.76
N LEU A 149 7.04 0.62 -12.63
CA LEU A 149 7.72 1.72 -11.96
C LEU A 149 9.16 1.95 -12.48
N GLY A 150 9.54 1.36 -13.62
CA GLY A 150 10.79 1.61 -14.32
C GLY A 150 12.01 0.91 -13.70
N PHE A 151 11.83 -0.22 -13.01
CA PHE A 151 12.93 -1.06 -12.60
C PHE A 151 13.27 -2.08 -13.69
N GLU A 152 14.55 -2.16 -14.07
CA GLU A 152 15.07 -3.21 -14.94
C GLU A 152 15.25 -4.50 -14.15
N GLU A 153 14.99 -5.66 -14.76
CA GLU A 153 15.14 -6.97 -14.11
C GLU A 153 16.52 -7.20 -13.51
N ALA A 154 17.56 -6.66 -14.14
CA ALA A 154 18.94 -6.73 -13.64
C ALA A 154 19.11 -6.13 -12.22
N LEU A 155 18.20 -5.24 -11.80
CA LEU A 155 18.24 -4.60 -10.48
C LEU A 155 17.52 -5.43 -9.40
N PHE A 156 16.71 -6.41 -9.75
CA PHE A 156 15.87 -7.15 -8.80
C PHE A 156 16.65 -7.86 -7.70
N HIS A 157 17.86 -8.32 -8.04
CA HIS A 157 18.76 -9.00 -7.11
C HIS A 157 19.81 -8.07 -6.47
N ASN A 158 19.77 -6.77 -6.77
CA ASN A 158 20.67 -5.81 -6.16
C ASN A 158 20.18 -5.46 -4.75
N LYS A 159 21.13 -5.27 -3.83
CA LYS A 159 20.83 -4.82 -2.47
C LYS A 159 20.24 -3.42 -2.49
N THR A 160 19.30 -3.16 -1.61
CA THR A 160 18.67 -1.84 -1.48
C THR A 160 19.68 -0.75 -1.10
N SER A 161 20.79 -1.10 -0.42
CA SER A 161 21.91 -0.18 -0.17
C SER A 161 22.63 0.32 -1.43
N ALA A 162 22.48 -0.35 -2.57
CA ALA A 162 23.06 0.06 -3.85
C ALA A 162 22.12 0.93 -4.70
N LEU A 163 20.87 1.13 -4.25
CA LEU A 163 19.86 1.91 -4.97
C LEU A 163 20.02 3.41 -4.68
N SER A 164 19.71 4.23 -5.68
CA SER A 164 19.63 5.69 -5.51
C SER A 164 18.40 6.06 -4.66
N GLY A 165 18.37 7.29 -4.10
CA GLY A 165 17.21 7.78 -3.33
C GLY A 165 15.91 7.73 -4.13
N GLY A 166 15.92 8.11 -5.42
CA GLY A 166 14.74 8.00 -6.28
C GLY A 166 14.31 6.54 -6.54
N GLN A 167 15.26 5.61 -6.63
CA GLN A 167 14.93 4.17 -6.73
C GLN A 167 14.34 3.64 -5.42
N LEU A 168 14.85 4.08 -4.25
CA LEU A 168 14.27 3.73 -2.95
C LEU A 168 12.84 4.27 -2.80
N SER A 169 12.58 5.51 -3.22
CA SER A 169 11.22 6.07 -3.22
C SER A 169 10.27 5.26 -4.11
N ARG A 170 10.71 4.87 -5.32
CA ARG A 170 9.94 3.99 -6.22
C ARG A 170 9.70 2.60 -5.65
N LEU A 171 10.69 2.03 -4.96
CA LEU A 171 10.55 0.75 -4.27
C LEU A 171 9.53 0.85 -3.12
N GLY A 172 9.53 1.96 -2.36
CA GLY A 172 8.52 2.24 -1.34
C GLY A 172 7.12 2.27 -1.94
N LEU A 173 6.96 2.95 -3.07
CA LEU A 173 5.71 2.98 -3.81
C LEU A 173 5.31 1.55 -4.26
N ALA A 174 6.22 0.79 -4.87
CA ALA A 174 5.96 -0.58 -5.27
C ALA A 174 5.42 -1.44 -4.12
N LYS A 175 6.07 -1.38 -2.94
CA LYS A 175 5.64 -2.12 -1.75
C LYS A 175 4.23 -1.76 -1.32
N VAL A 176 3.91 -0.47 -1.27
CA VAL A 176 2.59 0.00 -0.83
C VAL A 176 1.50 -0.41 -1.82
N LEU A 177 1.77 -0.39 -3.14
CA LEU A 177 0.83 -0.83 -4.17
C LEU A 177 0.56 -2.34 -4.15
N MET A 178 1.44 -3.14 -3.57
CA MET A 178 1.23 -4.59 -3.40
C MET A 178 0.35 -4.94 -2.20
N LEU A 179 0.13 -4.01 -1.27
CA LEU A 179 -0.69 -4.27 -0.09
C LEU A 179 -2.17 -4.29 -0.46
N GLU A 180 -2.90 -5.25 0.09
CA GLU A 180 -4.35 -5.29 0.01
C GLU A 180 -4.96 -4.33 1.03
N THR A 181 -5.35 -3.15 0.59
CA THR A 181 -5.85 -2.09 1.46
C THR A 181 -7.16 -1.50 0.96
N ASP A 182 -7.95 -0.99 1.90
CA ASP A 182 -9.22 -0.36 1.61
C ASP A 182 -9.04 1.15 1.32
N LEU A 183 -7.95 1.74 1.87
CA LEU A 183 -7.55 3.13 1.63
C LEU A 183 -6.03 3.24 1.43
N LEU A 184 -5.65 3.77 0.29
CA LEU A 184 -4.27 4.05 -0.08
C LEU A 184 -3.99 5.55 0.05
N LEU A 185 -3.01 5.92 0.86
CA LEU A 185 -2.56 7.29 1.07
C LEU A 185 -1.20 7.49 0.41
N LEU A 186 -1.11 8.36 -0.59
CA LEU A 186 0.12 8.60 -1.36
C LEU A 186 0.54 10.07 -1.25
N ASP A 187 1.71 10.30 -0.64
CA ASP A 187 2.33 11.62 -0.50
C ASP A 187 3.34 11.83 -1.61
N GLU A 188 3.00 12.69 -2.58
CA GLU A 188 3.82 13.04 -3.75
C GLU A 188 4.39 11.82 -4.53
N PRO A 189 3.55 10.83 -4.91
CA PRO A 189 4.04 9.56 -5.44
C PRO A 189 4.76 9.69 -6.80
N THR A 190 4.58 10.81 -7.50
CA THR A 190 5.15 11.05 -8.84
C THR A 190 6.52 11.72 -8.83
N ASN A 191 7.03 12.18 -7.67
CA ASN A 191 8.24 12.99 -7.59
C ASN A 191 9.51 12.34 -8.16
N HIS A 192 9.58 11.03 -8.24
CA HIS A 192 10.76 10.30 -8.75
C HIS A 192 10.42 9.38 -9.92
N LEU A 193 9.25 9.59 -10.53
CA LEU A 193 8.78 8.83 -11.68
C LEU A 193 9.10 9.60 -12.98
N ASP A 194 9.49 8.85 -14.00
CA ASP A 194 9.48 9.32 -15.37
C ASP A 194 8.05 9.29 -15.94
N LEU A 195 7.88 9.76 -17.17
CA LEU A 195 6.57 9.83 -17.81
C LEU A 195 5.91 8.43 -17.92
N GLN A 196 6.69 7.40 -18.27
CA GLN A 196 6.16 6.04 -18.46
C GLN A 196 5.69 5.42 -17.14
N ALA A 197 6.47 5.58 -16.06
CA ALA A 197 6.10 5.12 -14.73
C ALA A 197 4.89 5.91 -14.17
N THR A 198 4.79 7.20 -14.47
CA THR A 198 3.63 8.02 -14.09
C THR A 198 2.36 7.53 -14.80
N GLU A 199 2.40 7.33 -16.12
CA GLU A 199 1.25 6.80 -16.88
C GLU A 199 0.86 5.38 -16.43
N TRP A 200 1.84 4.57 -16.05
CA TRP A 200 1.57 3.25 -15.50
C TRP A 200 0.86 3.35 -14.14
N LEU A 201 1.34 4.23 -13.24
CA LEU A 201 0.73 4.47 -11.93
C LEU A 201 -0.71 4.98 -12.08
N GLU A 202 -0.96 5.93 -12.97
CA GLU A 202 -2.32 6.43 -13.25
C GLU A 202 -3.26 5.30 -13.69
N ARG A 203 -2.81 4.43 -14.60
CA ARG A 203 -3.59 3.26 -15.02
C ARG A 203 -3.82 2.27 -13.88
N PHE A 204 -2.81 2.04 -13.05
CA PHE A 204 -2.94 1.19 -11.86
C PHE A 204 -4.00 1.74 -10.91
N LEU A 205 -3.91 3.02 -10.56
CA LEU A 205 -4.84 3.67 -9.64
C LEU A 205 -6.27 3.76 -10.18
N SER A 206 -6.43 3.93 -11.50
CA SER A 206 -7.75 3.92 -12.16
C SER A 206 -8.46 2.57 -12.05
N ASN A 207 -7.72 1.48 -11.88
CA ASN A 207 -8.24 0.13 -11.71
C ASN A 207 -8.16 -0.37 -10.25
N TYR A 208 -7.72 0.50 -9.33
CA TYR A 208 -7.57 0.13 -7.94
C TYR A 208 -8.92 -0.15 -7.28
N ALA A 209 -9.04 -1.29 -6.60
CA ALA A 209 -10.31 -1.73 -6.01
C ALA A 209 -10.71 -0.96 -4.74
N GLY A 210 -9.74 -0.38 -4.04
CA GLY A 210 -9.92 0.44 -2.84
C GLY A 210 -10.09 1.93 -3.14
N ALA A 211 -10.17 2.74 -2.10
CA ALA A 211 -10.09 4.19 -2.21
C ALA A 211 -8.62 4.64 -2.25
N CYS A 212 -8.36 5.76 -2.90
CA CYS A 212 -7.03 6.34 -2.97
C CYS A 212 -7.07 7.84 -2.69
N LEU A 213 -6.20 8.31 -1.82
CA LEU A 213 -5.96 9.72 -1.57
C LEU A 213 -4.54 10.07 -2.01
N LEU A 214 -4.46 10.84 -3.09
CA LEU A 214 -3.20 11.33 -3.65
C LEU A 214 -2.98 12.77 -3.26
N TYR A 215 -1.78 13.08 -2.88
CA TYR A 215 -1.33 14.43 -2.75
C TYR A 215 -0.27 14.73 -3.82
N THR A 216 -0.43 15.84 -4.55
CA THR A 216 0.56 16.36 -5.49
C THR A 216 0.78 17.86 -5.26
N SER A 217 2.03 18.29 -5.31
CA SER A 217 2.33 19.72 -5.41
C SER A 217 2.08 20.18 -6.85
N PRO A 218 1.57 21.43 -7.07
CA PRO A 218 1.45 21.95 -8.41
C PRO A 218 2.85 22.02 -9.04
N SER A 219 2.96 21.49 -10.27
CA SER A 219 4.21 21.56 -11.03
C SER A 219 4.59 23.02 -11.26
N PRO A 220 5.90 23.40 -11.16
CA PRO A 220 6.34 24.76 -11.48
C PRO A 220 6.19 25.14 -12.96
N ARG A 221 5.44 24.39 -13.75
CA ARG A 221 5.30 24.58 -15.23
C ARG A 221 3.93 25.08 -15.67
N ASP A 222 3.05 25.46 -14.73
CA ASP A 222 1.77 26.10 -15.03
C ASP A 222 1.80 27.59 -14.68
#